data_8e7cd0ccbce397025d400120a4204ad7
#
_entry.id   8e7cd0ccbce397025d400120a4204ad7
#
_cell.length_a   1.000
_cell.length_b   1.000
_cell.length_c   1.000
_cell.angle_alpha   90.00
_cell.angle_beta   90.00
_cell.angle_gamma   90.00
#
_symmetry.space_group_name_H-M   'P 1'
#
loop_
_entity.id
_entity.type
_entity.pdbx_description
1 polymer ?
#
loop_
_entity_poly.entity_id
_entity_poly.type
_entity_poly.pdbx_seq_one_letter_code
_entity_poly.pdbx_strand_id
1 'polypeptide(L)'
;QDFRPGYLKILDFLDRLPYRPVVGAYTATATAEVREDILDILKLQNPYVETTGFDRGNLFFAVKKPVDKYKELVSYLKEKGCDTSGDSGIIYCLTRKSVEQVCYDLRNEGFSVTRYHAGLSDEERKENQENFIYGKRQIMVATNAFGMGIDKPDVRFVIHYNMPKNMES
;
A
#
# COMPACT_ATOMS: atom_id res chain seq x y z
N GLN A 1 2.37 19.13 -0.75
CA GLN A 1 3.05 17.85 -0.94
C GLN A 1 4.49 18.03 -0.46
N ASP A 2 4.86 17.27 0.57
CA ASP A 2 6.21 17.33 1.14
C ASP A 2 7.18 16.60 0.20
N PHE A 3 7.60 17.29 -0.83
CA PHE A 3 8.74 16.85 -1.64
C PHE A 3 9.93 16.65 -0.69
N ARG A 4 10.52 15.46 -0.68
CA ARG A 4 11.74 15.22 0.10
C ARG A 4 12.79 16.22 -0.38
N PRO A 5 13.37 17.07 0.51
CA PRO A 5 14.33 18.12 0.10
C PRO A 5 15.51 17.61 -0.71
N GLY A 6 15.79 16.30 -0.63
CA GLY A 6 16.83 15.64 -1.42
C GLY A 6 16.58 15.66 -2.93
N TYR A 7 15.33 15.71 -3.39
CA TYR A 7 15.03 15.76 -4.83
C TYR A 7 15.48 17.06 -5.47
N LEU A 8 15.42 18.18 -4.74
CA LEU A 8 15.90 19.48 -5.22
C LEU A 8 17.42 19.49 -5.46
N LYS A 9 18.17 18.62 -4.78
CA LYS A 9 19.63 18.49 -4.94
C LYS A 9 20.04 17.66 -6.17
N ILE A 10 19.09 16.96 -6.81
CA ILE A 10 19.40 16.15 -8.00
C ILE A 10 19.88 17.04 -9.14
N LEU A 11 19.23 18.18 -9.36
CA LEU A 11 19.63 19.13 -10.38
C LEU A 11 21.04 19.67 -10.13
N ASP A 12 21.33 20.08 -8.89
CA ASP A 12 22.67 20.56 -8.49
C ASP A 12 23.74 19.51 -8.74
N PHE A 13 23.42 18.24 -8.54
CA PHE A 13 24.33 17.12 -8.85
C PHE A 13 24.53 16.98 -10.36
N LEU A 14 23.44 16.99 -11.15
CA LEU A 14 23.51 16.89 -12.61
C LEU A 14 24.33 18.03 -13.24
N ASP A 15 24.22 19.26 -12.71
CA ASP A 15 24.91 20.44 -13.20
C ASP A 15 26.43 20.42 -12.88
N ARG A 16 26.87 19.57 -11.95
CA ARG A 16 28.30 19.38 -11.62
C ARG A 16 28.98 18.33 -12.50
N LEU A 17 28.22 17.58 -13.26
CA LEU A 17 28.79 16.55 -14.16
C LEU A 17 29.41 17.21 -15.40
N PRO A 18 30.52 16.67 -15.94
CA PRO A 18 31.17 17.23 -17.13
C PRO A 18 30.30 17.17 -18.38
N TYR A 19 29.28 16.33 -18.37
CA TYR A 19 28.23 16.23 -19.39
C TYR A 19 26.92 15.84 -18.73
N ARG A 20 25.80 16.26 -19.30
CA ARG A 20 24.50 15.89 -18.80
C ARG A 20 24.14 14.46 -19.24
N PRO A 21 23.92 13.53 -18.33
CA PRO A 21 23.51 12.17 -18.67
C PRO A 21 22.04 12.14 -19.13
N VAL A 22 21.63 11.02 -19.70
CA VAL A 22 20.22 10.70 -19.91
C VAL A 22 19.57 10.53 -18.52
N VAL A 23 18.48 11.25 -18.29
CA VAL A 23 17.75 11.22 -17.00
C VAL A 23 16.41 10.55 -17.22
N GLY A 24 16.13 9.48 -16.47
CA GLY A 24 14.83 8.82 -16.44
C GLY A 24 14.15 9.05 -15.07
N ALA A 25 12.91 9.52 -15.09
CA ALA A 25 12.07 9.65 -13.90
C ALA A 25 10.91 8.65 -13.97
N TYR A 26 10.76 7.81 -12.95
CA TYR A 26 9.73 6.78 -12.89
C TYR A 26 8.92 6.93 -11.63
N THR A 27 7.59 6.86 -11.76
CA THR A 27 6.67 6.91 -10.63
C THR A 27 5.42 6.09 -10.93
N ALA A 28 4.86 5.46 -9.91
CA ALA A 28 3.61 4.71 -10.00
C ALA A 28 2.38 5.57 -9.70
N THR A 29 2.54 6.77 -9.12
CA THR A 29 1.45 7.52 -8.46
C THR A 29 1.42 9.01 -8.79
N ALA A 30 2.07 9.45 -9.85
CA ALA A 30 2.09 10.88 -10.21
C ALA A 30 0.74 11.33 -10.79
N THR A 31 0.13 12.34 -10.18
CA THR A 31 -0.94 13.13 -10.80
C THR A 31 -0.38 13.95 -11.97
N ALA A 32 -1.24 14.54 -12.80
CA ALA A 32 -0.80 15.41 -13.88
C ALA A 32 0.06 16.57 -13.37
N GLU A 33 -0.32 17.19 -12.26
CA GLU A 33 0.40 18.28 -11.60
C GLU A 33 1.80 17.82 -11.13
N VAL A 34 1.88 16.66 -10.44
CA VAL A 34 3.17 16.11 -9.98
C VAL A 34 4.09 15.75 -11.15
N ARG A 35 3.53 15.33 -12.27
CA ARG A 35 4.31 15.06 -13.48
C ARG A 35 4.93 16.33 -14.05
N GLU A 36 4.17 17.42 -14.13
CA GLU A 36 4.68 18.73 -14.56
C GLU A 36 5.78 19.22 -13.62
N ASP A 37 5.56 19.11 -12.30
CA ASP A 37 6.59 19.43 -11.29
C ASP A 37 7.89 18.65 -11.51
N ILE A 38 7.81 17.34 -11.82
CA ILE A 38 9.01 16.53 -12.09
C ILE A 38 9.75 17.02 -13.33
N LEU A 39 9.03 17.35 -14.41
CA LEU A 39 9.63 17.88 -15.63
C LEU A 39 10.37 19.17 -15.38
N ASP A 40 9.76 20.07 -14.64
CA ASP A 40 10.31 21.41 -14.34
C ASP A 40 11.49 21.33 -13.36
N ILE A 41 11.35 20.57 -12.26
CA ILE A 41 12.40 20.44 -11.23
C ILE A 41 13.65 19.80 -11.80
N LEU A 42 13.50 18.77 -12.64
CA LEU A 42 14.64 18.07 -13.26
C LEU A 42 15.12 18.73 -14.53
N LYS A 43 14.45 19.79 -15.02
CA LYS A 43 14.76 20.51 -16.28
C LYS A 43 15.00 19.51 -17.43
N LEU A 44 14.08 18.56 -17.61
CA LEU A 44 14.23 17.53 -18.64
C LEU A 44 14.16 18.16 -20.03
N GLN A 45 15.14 17.83 -20.89
CA GLN A 45 15.24 18.37 -22.25
C GLN A 45 14.55 17.44 -23.24
N ASN A 46 13.50 17.93 -23.90
CA ASN A 46 12.68 17.16 -24.85
C ASN A 46 12.29 15.76 -24.33
N PRO A 47 11.69 15.67 -23.14
CA PRO A 47 11.42 14.39 -22.51
C PRO A 47 10.38 13.60 -23.31
N TYR A 48 10.61 12.31 -23.49
CA TYR A 48 9.54 11.37 -23.81
C TYR A 48 8.71 11.11 -22.54
N VAL A 49 7.44 11.42 -22.57
CA VAL A 49 6.53 11.22 -21.43
C VAL A 49 5.52 10.15 -21.79
N GLU A 50 5.56 9.05 -21.09
CA GLU A 50 4.58 7.97 -21.20
C GLU A 50 3.75 7.87 -19.94
N THR A 51 2.44 7.78 -20.12
CA THR A 51 1.50 7.56 -19.02
C THR A 51 0.68 6.31 -19.37
N THR A 52 0.92 5.23 -18.67
CA THR A 52 0.09 4.03 -18.80
C THR A 52 -1.27 4.27 -18.13
N GLY A 53 -2.33 3.73 -18.73
CA GLY A 53 -3.68 3.88 -18.18
C GLY A 53 -3.82 3.27 -16.79
N PHE A 54 -4.61 3.93 -15.93
CA PHE A 54 -4.91 3.46 -14.57
C PHE A 54 -6.05 2.45 -14.55
N ASP A 55 -6.70 2.19 -15.68
CA ASP A 55 -7.82 1.26 -15.76
C ASP A 55 -7.30 -0.19 -15.67
N ARG A 56 -7.67 -0.85 -14.60
CA ARG A 56 -7.37 -2.26 -14.33
C ARG A 56 -8.69 -3.04 -14.34
N GLY A 57 -9.10 -3.55 -15.48
CA GLY A 57 -10.33 -4.33 -15.64
C GLY A 57 -10.44 -5.58 -14.73
N ASN A 58 -9.34 -5.98 -14.08
CA ASN A 58 -9.30 -7.08 -13.11
C ASN A 58 -9.53 -6.63 -11.66
N LEU A 59 -9.70 -5.33 -11.39
CA LEU A 59 -9.98 -4.81 -10.04
C LEU A 59 -11.45 -4.45 -9.92
N PHE A 60 -12.09 -4.99 -8.90
CA PHE A 60 -13.46 -4.64 -8.52
C PHE A 60 -13.43 -3.75 -7.28
N PHE A 61 -14.13 -2.62 -7.35
CA PHE A 61 -14.25 -1.67 -6.24
C PHE A 61 -15.67 -1.68 -5.70
N ALA A 62 -15.81 -1.77 -4.38
CA ALA A 62 -17.10 -1.69 -3.71
C ALA A 62 -17.00 -0.86 -2.43
N VAL A 63 -18.07 -0.13 -2.12
CA VAL A 63 -18.23 0.57 -0.84
C VAL A 63 -19.46 0.04 -0.14
N LYS A 64 -19.27 -0.42 1.10
CA LYS A 64 -20.36 -0.89 1.97
C LYS A 64 -20.51 0.02 3.17
N LYS A 65 -21.75 0.22 3.62
CA LYS A 65 -22.10 0.97 4.84
C LYS A 65 -22.85 0.06 5.82
N PRO A 66 -22.19 -0.93 6.43
CA PRO A 66 -22.85 -1.89 7.30
C PRO A 66 -23.21 -1.25 8.63
N VAL A 67 -24.24 -1.80 9.28
CA VAL A 67 -24.60 -1.44 10.67
C VAL A 67 -23.51 -1.93 11.63
N ASP A 68 -22.97 -3.13 11.40
CA ASP A 68 -21.88 -3.72 12.18
C ASP A 68 -20.72 -4.06 11.24
N LYS A 69 -19.67 -3.23 11.29
CA LYS A 69 -18.50 -3.36 10.41
C LYS A 69 -17.74 -4.66 10.64
N TYR A 70 -17.66 -5.10 11.89
CA TYR A 70 -16.89 -6.29 12.21
C TYR A 70 -17.59 -7.55 11.72
N LYS A 71 -18.89 -7.65 11.93
CA LYS A 71 -19.68 -8.77 11.38
C LYS A 71 -19.62 -8.84 9.87
N GLU A 72 -19.70 -7.69 9.19
CA GLU A 72 -19.57 -7.62 7.74
C GLU A 72 -18.19 -8.08 7.27
N LEU A 73 -17.12 -7.65 7.98
CA LEU A 73 -15.77 -8.10 7.70
C LEU A 73 -15.64 -9.63 7.82
N VAL A 74 -16.10 -10.20 8.94
CA VAL A 74 -16.05 -11.65 9.17
C VAL A 74 -16.85 -12.41 8.12
N SER A 75 -18.04 -11.93 7.77
CA SER A 75 -18.87 -12.54 6.71
C SER A 75 -18.15 -12.56 5.37
N TYR A 76 -17.53 -11.45 4.98
CA TYR A 76 -16.76 -11.36 3.75
C TYR A 76 -15.53 -12.29 3.74
N LEU A 77 -14.79 -12.35 4.85
CA LEU A 77 -13.63 -13.23 4.95
C LEU A 77 -14.00 -14.72 4.86
N LYS A 78 -15.13 -15.12 5.44
CA LYS A 78 -15.68 -16.48 5.32
C LYS A 78 -16.12 -16.79 3.90
N GLU A 79 -16.77 -15.84 3.21
CA GLU A 79 -17.14 -15.97 1.80
C GLU A 79 -15.91 -16.20 0.91
N LYS A 80 -14.76 -15.57 1.25
CA LYS A 80 -13.47 -15.75 0.56
C LYS A 80 -12.69 -16.99 1.01
N GLY A 81 -13.24 -17.80 1.91
CA GLY A 81 -12.59 -19.01 2.42
C GLY A 81 -11.35 -18.74 3.29
N CYS A 82 -11.20 -17.52 3.84
CA CYS A 82 -10.04 -17.15 4.63
C CYS A 82 -9.98 -17.83 6.00
N ASP A 83 -11.01 -18.54 6.40
CA ASP A 83 -11.08 -19.41 7.59
C ASP A 83 -10.50 -20.80 7.35
N THR A 84 -10.22 -21.15 6.11
CA THR A 84 -9.61 -22.43 5.72
C THR A 84 -8.24 -22.20 5.06
N SER A 85 -8.14 -22.35 3.75
CA SER A 85 -6.91 -22.15 2.99
C SER A 85 -7.15 -21.26 1.76
N GLY A 86 -8.10 -20.34 1.90
CA GLY A 86 -8.55 -19.50 0.80
C GLY A 86 -7.67 -18.30 0.48
N ASP A 87 -8.31 -17.24 0.03
CA ASP A 87 -7.64 -16.06 -0.49
C ASP A 87 -6.78 -15.33 0.56
N SER A 88 -5.63 -14.80 0.14
CA SER A 88 -4.83 -13.87 0.93
C SER A 88 -5.27 -12.43 0.72
N GLY A 89 -5.22 -11.62 1.77
CA GLY A 89 -5.60 -10.22 1.67
C GLY A 89 -5.07 -9.29 2.74
N ILE A 90 -5.32 -8.01 2.55
CA ILE A 90 -4.87 -6.95 3.44
C ILE A 90 -6.08 -6.18 3.97
N ILE A 91 -6.09 -5.90 5.27
CA ILE A 91 -7.10 -5.08 5.94
C ILE A 91 -6.42 -3.83 6.48
N TYR A 92 -6.73 -2.68 5.91
CA TYR A 92 -6.22 -1.40 6.37
C TYR A 92 -7.11 -0.78 7.44
N CYS A 93 -6.51 -0.45 8.57
CA CYS A 93 -7.12 0.29 9.66
C CYS A 93 -6.47 1.66 9.84
N LEU A 94 -7.25 2.64 10.29
CA LEU A 94 -6.78 4.02 10.45
C LEU A 94 -5.78 4.18 11.61
N THR A 95 -5.91 3.39 12.68
CA THR A 95 -5.12 3.54 13.90
C THR A 95 -4.45 2.22 14.31
N ARG A 96 -3.32 2.32 15.01
CA ARG A 96 -2.63 1.17 15.62
C ARG A 96 -3.57 0.38 16.55
N LYS A 97 -4.36 1.08 17.36
CA LYS A 97 -5.34 0.46 18.26
C LYS A 97 -6.37 -0.38 17.50
N SER A 98 -6.86 0.13 16.37
CA SER A 98 -7.80 -0.63 15.52
C SER A 98 -7.14 -1.84 14.88
N VAL A 99 -5.86 -1.74 14.46
CA VAL A 99 -5.10 -2.88 13.95
C VAL A 99 -5.00 -3.98 15.00
N GLU A 100 -4.61 -3.63 16.22
CA GLU A 100 -4.48 -4.59 17.33
C GLU A 100 -5.82 -5.26 17.64
N GLN A 101 -6.90 -4.48 17.75
CA GLN A 101 -8.22 -5.00 18.06
C GLN A 101 -8.74 -5.94 16.97
N VAL A 102 -8.72 -5.51 15.70
CA VAL A 102 -9.20 -6.34 14.57
C VAL A 102 -8.37 -7.61 14.43
N CYS A 103 -7.04 -7.51 14.59
CA CYS A 103 -6.16 -8.68 14.53
C CYS A 103 -6.45 -9.67 15.67
N TYR A 104 -6.66 -9.16 16.88
CA TYR A 104 -7.01 -9.98 18.05
C TYR A 104 -8.35 -10.71 17.86
N ASP A 105 -9.38 -9.97 17.43
CA ASP A 105 -10.73 -10.50 17.26
C ASP A 105 -10.76 -11.57 16.14
N LEU A 106 -10.12 -11.30 15.00
CA LEU A 106 -10.02 -12.27 13.90
C LEU A 106 -9.24 -13.54 14.28
N ARG A 107 -8.19 -13.38 15.11
CA ARG A 107 -7.44 -14.54 15.61
C ARG A 107 -8.29 -15.42 16.51
N ASN A 108 -9.11 -14.81 17.36
CA ASN A 108 -10.04 -15.54 18.23
C ASN A 108 -11.15 -16.25 17.45
N GLU A 109 -11.49 -15.76 16.27
CA GLU A 109 -12.41 -16.43 15.34
C GLU A 109 -11.74 -17.51 14.49
N GLY A 110 -10.44 -17.76 14.69
CA GLY A 110 -9.69 -18.82 14.02
C GLY A 110 -9.04 -18.44 12.69
N PHE A 111 -9.09 -17.17 12.28
CA PHE A 111 -8.42 -16.71 11.06
C PHE A 111 -6.89 -16.70 11.18
N SER A 112 -6.21 -17.06 10.09
CA SER A 112 -4.75 -16.98 9.97
C SER A 112 -4.30 -15.55 9.69
N VAL A 113 -4.14 -14.76 10.76
CA VAL A 113 -3.94 -13.30 10.69
C VAL A 113 -2.64 -12.87 11.35
N THR A 114 -2.02 -11.84 10.80
CA THR A 114 -0.90 -11.09 11.40
C THR A 114 -1.14 -9.59 11.30
N ARG A 115 -0.28 -8.78 11.92
CA ARG A 115 -0.44 -7.33 12.00
C ARG A 115 0.82 -6.57 11.65
N TYR A 116 0.64 -5.31 11.18
CA TYR A 116 1.74 -4.43 10.86
C TYR A 116 1.40 -2.96 11.13
N HIS A 117 2.20 -2.29 11.94
CA HIS A 117 2.14 -0.84 12.17
C HIS A 117 3.44 -0.33 12.78
N ALA A 118 3.67 0.97 12.70
CA ALA A 118 4.91 1.61 13.16
C ALA A 118 5.16 1.56 14.69
N GLY A 119 4.24 1.01 15.48
CA GLY A 119 4.41 0.80 16.93
C GLY A 119 5.01 -0.54 17.30
N LEU A 120 5.15 -1.47 16.34
CA LEU A 120 5.85 -2.75 16.54
C LEU A 120 7.36 -2.55 16.45
N SER A 121 8.13 -3.43 17.09
CA SER A 121 9.59 -3.46 16.90
C SER A 121 9.96 -3.80 15.46
N ASP A 122 11.21 -3.54 15.09
CA ASP A 122 11.69 -3.83 13.73
C ASP A 122 11.68 -5.34 13.48
N GLU A 123 12.01 -6.13 14.47
CA GLU A 123 11.99 -7.59 14.42
C GLU A 123 10.56 -8.11 14.21
N GLU A 124 9.59 -7.64 15.00
CA GLU A 124 8.18 -8.02 14.84
C GLU A 124 7.63 -7.62 13.49
N ARG A 125 7.97 -6.43 13.00
CA ARG A 125 7.54 -5.96 11.67
C ARG A 125 8.06 -6.87 10.57
N LYS A 126 9.35 -7.22 10.64
CA LYS A 126 9.99 -8.12 9.69
C LYS A 126 9.37 -9.51 9.73
N GLU A 127 9.23 -10.10 10.91
CA GLU A 127 8.64 -11.42 11.07
C GLU A 127 7.20 -11.48 10.56
N ASN A 128 6.37 -10.50 10.93
CA ASN A 128 4.98 -10.44 10.51
C ASN A 128 4.84 -10.25 9.00
N GLN A 129 5.70 -9.43 8.40
CA GLN A 129 5.75 -9.25 6.95
C GLN A 129 6.18 -10.54 6.23
N GLU A 130 7.23 -11.21 6.70
CA GLU A 130 7.69 -12.49 6.14
C GLU A 130 6.60 -13.56 6.26
N ASN A 131 5.95 -13.66 7.41
CA ASN A 131 4.85 -14.60 7.62
C ASN A 131 3.69 -14.39 6.63
N PHE A 132 3.39 -13.15 6.27
CA PHE A 132 2.39 -12.83 5.26
C PHE A 132 2.91 -13.13 3.84
N ILE A 133 4.09 -12.67 3.47
CA ILE A 133 4.67 -12.85 2.13
C ILE A 133 4.79 -14.34 1.79
N TYR A 134 5.29 -15.16 2.73
CA TYR A 134 5.49 -16.59 2.53
C TYR A 134 4.24 -17.44 2.80
N GLY A 135 3.07 -16.84 2.98
CA GLY A 135 1.80 -17.55 3.12
C GLY A 135 1.61 -18.28 4.46
N LYS A 136 2.49 -18.07 5.46
CA LYS A 136 2.29 -18.60 6.81
C LYS A 136 1.11 -17.92 7.52
N ARG A 137 0.77 -16.72 7.11
CA ARG A 137 -0.42 -15.97 7.49
C ARG A 137 -1.12 -15.46 6.23
N GLN A 138 -2.43 -15.64 6.16
CA GLN A 138 -3.23 -15.29 4.98
C GLN A 138 -3.69 -13.84 5.00
N ILE A 139 -3.91 -13.28 6.18
CA ILE A 139 -4.47 -11.94 6.33
C ILE A 139 -3.44 -11.04 7.04
N MET A 140 -3.18 -9.89 6.44
CA MET A 140 -2.42 -8.81 7.06
C MET A 140 -3.39 -7.71 7.52
N VAL A 141 -3.41 -7.38 8.82
CA VAL A 141 -4.10 -6.20 9.34
C VAL A 141 -3.07 -5.10 9.58
N ALA A 142 -3.21 -3.95 8.94
CA ALA A 142 -2.16 -2.95 8.96
C ALA A 142 -2.67 -1.50 8.96
N THR A 143 -1.79 -0.58 9.33
CA THR A 143 -1.95 0.84 8.97
C THR A 143 -1.33 1.09 7.59
N ASN A 144 -1.49 2.31 7.05
CA ASN A 144 -0.86 2.74 5.79
C ASN A 144 0.69 2.66 5.78
N ALA A 145 1.32 2.36 6.91
CA ALA A 145 2.76 2.08 6.97
C ALA A 145 3.15 0.77 6.25
N PHE A 146 2.18 -0.11 5.98
CA PHE A 146 2.37 -1.35 5.23
C PHE A 146 1.94 -1.16 3.78
N GLY A 147 2.69 -1.69 2.82
CA GLY A 147 2.26 -1.74 1.42
C GLY A 147 3.32 -1.28 0.41
N MET A 148 4.18 -0.30 0.75
CA MET A 148 5.24 0.11 -0.17
C MET A 148 6.33 -0.98 -0.26
N GLY A 149 6.57 -1.48 -1.48
CA GLY A 149 7.60 -2.49 -1.74
C GLY A 149 7.22 -3.92 -1.34
N ILE A 150 5.94 -4.21 -1.13
CA ILE A 150 5.46 -5.58 -0.91
C ILE A 150 5.25 -6.26 -2.25
N ASP A 151 6.01 -7.31 -2.49
CA ASP A 151 5.85 -8.19 -3.64
C ASP A 151 5.22 -9.52 -3.20
N LYS A 152 3.88 -9.58 -3.26
CA LYS A 152 3.08 -10.78 -3.00
C LYS A 152 2.02 -10.90 -4.08
N PRO A 153 2.20 -11.82 -5.04
CA PRO A 153 1.36 -11.90 -6.24
C PRO A 153 -0.05 -12.44 -6.00
N ASP A 154 -0.29 -13.06 -4.87
CA ASP A 154 -1.56 -13.73 -4.52
C ASP A 154 -2.45 -12.94 -3.56
N VAL A 155 -2.25 -11.63 -3.43
CA VAL A 155 -3.19 -10.75 -2.71
C VAL A 155 -4.46 -10.61 -3.56
N ARG A 156 -5.57 -11.12 -3.06
CA ARG A 156 -6.85 -11.18 -3.78
C ARG A 156 -7.83 -10.10 -3.38
N PHE A 157 -7.68 -9.55 -2.18
CA PHE A 157 -8.51 -8.45 -1.71
C PHE A 157 -7.74 -7.47 -0.84
N VAL A 158 -8.19 -6.23 -0.89
CA VAL A 158 -7.77 -5.17 0.03
C VAL A 158 -9.03 -4.54 0.61
N ILE A 159 -9.12 -4.49 1.93
CA ILE A 159 -10.25 -3.92 2.66
C ILE A 159 -9.79 -2.69 3.43
N HIS A 160 -10.39 -1.55 3.17
CA HIS A 160 -10.27 -0.38 4.02
C HIS A 160 -11.36 -0.47 5.11
N TYR A 161 -11.00 -0.96 6.29
CA TYR A 161 -11.91 -1.07 7.45
C TYR A 161 -12.41 0.30 7.92
N ASN A 162 -11.62 1.33 7.69
CA ASN A 162 -12.01 2.72 7.83
C ASN A 162 -11.76 3.42 6.49
N MET A 163 -12.67 4.33 6.10
CA MET A 163 -12.43 5.14 4.91
C MET A 163 -11.14 5.94 5.07
N PRO A 164 -10.26 5.93 4.06
CA PRO A 164 -9.07 6.77 4.05
C PRO A 164 -9.48 8.25 4.04
N LYS A 165 -8.57 9.13 4.47
CA LYS A 165 -8.86 10.58 4.51
C LYS A 165 -8.99 11.19 3.11
N ASN A 166 -8.27 10.64 2.14
CA ASN A 166 -8.29 11.00 0.72
C ASN A 166 -7.99 9.77 -0.13
N MET A 167 -8.14 9.90 -1.45
CA MET A 167 -7.89 8.79 -2.40
C MET A 167 -6.41 8.44 -2.56
N GLU A 168 -5.52 9.28 -2.06
CA GLU A 168 -4.06 9.12 -2.15
C GLU A 168 -3.46 8.48 -0.87
N SER A 169 -4.29 8.15 0.13
CA SER A 169 -3.85 7.65 1.44
C SER A 169 -3.74 6.14 1.48
#